data_577951a82cd45cd4f23f8b0f091534c6
#
_entry.id   577951a82cd45cd4f23f8b0f091534c6
#
_cell.length_a   1.000
_cell.length_b   1.000
_cell.length_c   1.000
_cell.angle_alpha   90.00
_cell.angle_beta   90.00
_cell.angle_gamma   90.00
#
_symmetry.space_group_name_H-M   'P 1'
#
loop_
_entity.id
_entity.type
_entity.pdbx_description
1 polymer ?
#
loop_
_entity_poly.entity_id
_entity_poly.type
_entity_poly.pdbx_seq_one_letter_code
_entity_poly.pdbx_strand_id
1 'polypeptide(L)'
;MRRLLSILLLLLPLFAGANPLSVPDSVGTDSLEVVYQRGVEAFKNNDFARASSLFLEAAKGGHAAAQYEYGLCCYNGEGVETDYEEAFAWFLKSAVQGNADAQFSVGYCMENGYGADVSPVEAVEWYTKAASQEHADAECAVGVCYYSGVGVEQSYAVAVEWLKRAAEQGNAEAQSYLGSCYENGYAVPQDYDEAFRWYSKAADRGNLEGIYNLASCYEWGIGVYPDGSMAMEMYEKAAERGLAIAQYALAQCYLDINLGNDKEEAIDWLYEAASNDFADAQYMLGRMYSEGDVLPKDAEKGVMWLSQAATQGHADAQCDLGFCYLTGSGTVCNPRTAVRWFVKSALLENARARHYMGVCCYEGLGIGQDYAKAVEWFTLAAEQDYPEAQYYLGVCYYNGQGVAENRSKGVRLLRKARSGGSEEAKKALVYLSE
;
A
#
# COMPACT_ATOMS: atom_id res chain seq x y z
N MET A 1 1.87 10.87 -8.71
CA MET A 1 2.74 10.49 -9.83
C MET A 1 3.22 11.65 -10.74
N ARG A 2 2.35 12.54 -11.28
CA ARG A 2 2.81 13.72 -12.06
C ARG A 2 3.69 14.73 -11.29
N ARG A 3 3.77 14.70 -9.97
CA ARG A 3 4.53 15.66 -9.13
C ARG A 3 5.92 15.17 -8.70
N LEU A 4 6.23 13.88 -8.79
CA LEU A 4 7.56 13.36 -8.40
C LEU A 4 8.66 13.71 -9.41
N LEU A 5 8.35 13.70 -10.71
CA LEU A 5 9.32 14.14 -11.73
C LEU A 5 9.50 15.67 -11.79
N SER A 6 8.50 16.47 -11.33
CA SER A 6 8.62 17.93 -11.30
C SER A 6 9.53 18.49 -10.18
N ILE A 7 9.85 17.69 -9.17
CA ILE A 7 10.73 18.10 -8.05
C ILE A 7 12.21 17.92 -8.42
N LEU A 8 12.54 17.00 -9.35
CA LEU A 8 13.92 16.83 -9.85
C LEU A 8 14.45 18.06 -10.63
N LEU A 9 13.58 18.94 -11.11
CA LEU A 9 13.97 20.14 -11.88
C LEU A 9 14.44 21.33 -11.03
N LEU A 10 14.41 21.26 -9.70
CA LEU A 10 14.72 22.39 -8.81
C LEU A 10 16.12 22.37 -8.17
N LEU A 11 16.94 21.34 -8.42
CA LEU A 11 18.29 21.24 -7.83
C LEU A 11 19.39 21.07 -8.87
N LEU A 12 19.53 22.05 -9.77
CA LEU A 12 20.79 22.22 -10.51
C LEU A 12 21.74 23.12 -9.70
N PRO A 13 22.98 22.71 -9.44
CA PRO A 13 23.94 23.56 -8.75
C PRO A 13 24.30 24.79 -9.60
N LEU A 14 24.17 25.98 -9.00
CA LEU A 14 24.68 27.23 -9.51
C LEU A 14 26.22 27.17 -9.60
N PHE A 15 26.76 26.86 -10.76
CA PHE A 15 28.15 27.19 -11.09
C PHE A 15 28.22 28.60 -11.67
N ALA A 16 28.60 29.52 -10.81
CA ALA A 16 28.99 30.86 -11.23
C ALA A 16 30.49 30.87 -11.56
N GLY A 17 30.82 31.29 -12.76
CA GLY A 17 32.08 31.93 -13.07
C GLY A 17 33.04 31.17 -13.98
N ALA A 18 32.95 31.41 -15.29
CA ALA A 18 34.10 31.43 -16.18
C ALA A 18 33.84 32.42 -17.33
N ASN A 19 34.76 33.35 -17.51
CA ASN A 19 34.79 34.36 -18.56
C ASN A 19 34.75 33.74 -19.98
N PRO A 20 34.09 34.38 -20.95
CA PRO A 20 34.10 33.90 -22.32
C PRO A 20 35.42 34.26 -23.01
N LEU A 21 36.23 33.23 -23.32
CA LEU A 21 37.28 33.36 -24.32
C LEU A 21 36.65 33.34 -25.72
N SER A 22 36.92 34.41 -26.48
CA SER A 22 36.54 34.58 -27.87
C SER A 22 37.12 33.47 -28.74
N VAL A 23 36.24 32.72 -29.42
CA VAL A 23 36.59 31.73 -30.45
C VAL A 23 36.18 32.34 -31.81
N PRO A 24 37.03 32.27 -32.86
CA PRO A 24 36.71 32.86 -34.16
C PRO A 24 35.65 32.03 -34.93
N ASP A 25 34.81 32.75 -35.66
CA ASP A 25 33.78 32.23 -36.57
C ASP A 25 34.38 31.28 -37.62
N SER A 26 34.23 30.01 -37.43
CA SER A 26 34.20 29.01 -38.50
C SER A 26 32.79 28.49 -38.61
N VAL A 27 32.21 28.56 -39.82
CA VAL A 27 30.94 27.94 -40.16
C VAL A 27 31.09 26.42 -39.96
N GLY A 28 30.88 25.97 -38.73
CA GLY A 28 30.92 24.57 -38.32
C GLY A 28 29.60 24.28 -37.59
N THR A 29 28.99 23.13 -37.90
CA THR A 29 27.92 22.52 -37.15
C THR A 29 28.14 22.72 -35.66
N ASP A 30 27.22 23.38 -34.97
CA ASP A 30 27.27 23.52 -33.50
C ASP A 30 27.66 22.19 -32.87
N SER A 31 28.56 22.20 -31.90
CA SER A 31 28.84 20.96 -31.16
C SER A 31 27.57 20.44 -30.50
N LEU A 32 27.42 19.12 -30.36
CA LEU A 32 26.23 18.52 -29.72
C LEU A 32 25.94 19.14 -28.36
N GLU A 33 26.98 19.51 -27.63
CA GLU A 33 26.89 20.22 -26.34
C GLU A 33 26.19 21.58 -26.50
N VAL A 34 26.55 22.36 -27.52
CA VAL A 34 25.94 23.69 -27.78
C VAL A 34 24.46 23.55 -28.13
N VAL A 35 24.12 22.53 -28.96
CA VAL A 35 22.72 22.24 -29.31
C VAL A 35 21.95 21.82 -28.08
N TYR A 36 22.53 20.98 -27.24
CA TYR A 36 21.93 20.53 -25.97
C TYR A 36 21.69 21.73 -25.05
N GLN A 37 22.66 22.62 -24.83
CA GLN A 37 22.51 23.78 -23.96
C GLN A 37 21.43 24.76 -24.46
N ARG A 38 21.29 24.93 -25.77
CA ARG A 38 20.18 25.70 -26.36
C ARG A 38 18.83 25.03 -26.09
N GLY A 39 18.77 23.71 -26.09
CA GLY A 39 17.60 22.93 -25.69
C GLY A 39 17.22 23.21 -24.23
N VAL A 40 18.19 23.16 -23.32
CA VAL A 40 18.01 23.50 -21.90
C VAL A 40 17.52 24.93 -21.71
N GLU A 41 18.07 25.91 -22.48
CA GLU A 41 17.62 27.29 -22.42
C GLU A 41 16.18 27.47 -22.93
N ALA A 42 15.81 26.78 -24.03
CA ALA A 42 14.45 26.77 -24.57
C ALA A 42 13.47 26.18 -23.55
N PHE A 43 13.85 25.07 -22.89
CA PHE A 43 13.05 24.42 -21.86
C PHE A 43 12.79 25.33 -20.66
N LYS A 44 13.82 26.03 -20.16
CA LYS A 44 13.70 27.04 -19.08
C LYS A 44 12.77 28.20 -19.43
N ASN A 45 12.64 28.51 -20.72
CA ASN A 45 11.74 29.54 -21.23
C ASN A 45 10.33 28.99 -21.56
N ASN A 46 10.03 27.74 -21.20
CA ASN A 46 8.78 27.02 -21.51
C ASN A 46 8.52 26.86 -23.02
N ASP A 47 9.54 26.99 -23.87
CA ASP A 47 9.46 26.72 -25.31
C ASP A 47 9.74 25.22 -25.54
N PHE A 48 8.79 24.38 -25.09
CA PHE A 48 8.95 22.92 -25.08
C PHE A 48 9.09 22.33 -26.49
N ALA A 49 8.40 22.91 -27.47
CA ALA A 49 8.50 22.46 -28.87
C ALA A 49 9.90 22.67 -29.43
N ARG A 50 10.51 23.80 -29.12
CA ARG A 50 11.88 24.08 -29.52
C ARG A 50 12.88 23.28 -28.71
N ALA A 51 12.65 23.11 -27.40
CA ALA A 51 13.49 22.32 -26.53
C ALA A 51 13.57 20.86 -26.99
N SER A 52 12.43 20.22 -27.19
CA SER A 52 12.35 18.81 -27.65
C SER A 52 13.03 18.62 -29.02
N SER A 53 12.85 19.57 -29.96
CA SER A 53 13.55 19.50 -31.25
C SER A 53 15.07 19.58 -31.12
N LEU A 54 15.60 20.45 -30.26
CA LEU A 54 17.04 20.61 -30.02
C LEU A 54 17.60 19.40 -29.25
N PHE A 55 16.86 18.89 -28.25
CA PHE A 55 17.26 17.67 -27.56
C PHE A 55 17.31 16.47 -28.53
N LEU A 56 16.32 16.32 -29.39
CA LEU A 56 16.30 15.26 -30.40
C LEU A 56 17.49 15.36 -31.38
N GLU A 57 17.85 16.58 -31.79
CA GLU A 57 19.02 16.81 -32.67
C GLU A 57 20.30 16.35 -31.99
N ALA A 58 20.56 16.80 -30.75
CA ALA A 58 21.73 16.39 -29.98
C ALA A 58 21.70 14.89 -29.63
N ALA A 59 20.52 14.33 -29.30
CA ALA A 59 20.30 12.92 -28.97
C ALA A 59 20.63 11.98 -30.15
N LYS A 60 20.21 12.36 -31.37
CA LYS A 60 20.58 11.63 -32.61
C LYS A 60 22.09 11.64 -32.86
N GLY A 61 22.77 12.69 -32.43
CA GLY A 61 24.23 12.77 -32.47
C GLY A 61 24.95 11.92 -31.41
N GLY A 62 24.19 11.31 -30.47
CA GLY A 62 24.73 10.44 -29.43
C GLY A 62 25.01 11.13 -28.09
N HIS A 63 24.56 12.39 -27.90
CA HIS A 63 24.74 13.10 -26.64
C HIS A 63 23.89 12.50 -25.53
N ALA A 64 24.52 11.89 -24.50
CA ALA A 64 23.81 11.10 -23.48
C ALA A 64 22.77 11.90 -22.69
N ALA A 65 23.13 13.12 -22.22
CA ALA A 65 22.19 13.96 -21.50
C ALA A 65 21.00 14.38 -22.37
N ALA A 66 21.24 14.71 -23.67
CA ALA A 66 20.17 15.06 -24.59
C ALA A 66 19.24 13.86 -24.89
N GLN A 67 19.77 12.64 -24.92
CA GLN A 67 18.95 11.42 -25.05
C GLN A 67 18.02 11.25 -23.83
N TYR A 68 18.51 11.52 -22.63
CA TYR A 68 17.72 11.49 -21.43
C TYR A 68 16.62 12.58 -21.45
N GLU A 69 16.99 13.84 -21.74
CA GLU A 69 16.03 14.95 -21.78
C GLU A 69 14.96 14.77 -22.85
N TYR A 70 15.34 14.27 -24.04
CA TYR A 70 14.35 13.95 -25.07
C TYR A 70 13.43 12.79 -24.65
N GLY A 71 13.99 11.79 -23.97
CA GLY A 71 13.21 10.73 -23.34
C GLY A 71 12.19 11.29 -22.34
N LEU A 72 12.56 12.27 -21.52
CA LEU A 72 11.63 12.97 -20.61
C LEU A 72 10.57 13.75 -21.39
N CYS A 73 10.92 14.42 -22.49
CA CYS A 73 9.94 15.10 -23.35
C CYS A 73 8.89 14.12 -23.88
N CYS A 74 9.30 12.95 -24.36
CA CYS A 74 8.39 11.88 -24.81
C CYS A 74 7.56 11.29 -23.65
N TYR A 75 8.15 11.14 -22.48
CA TYR A 75 7.47 10.58 -21.31
C TYR A 75 6.37 11.52 -20.79
N ASN A 76 6.66 12.82 -20.69
CA ASN A 76 5.75 13.84 -20.16
C ASN A 76 4.80 14.44 -21.21
N GLY A 77 5.12 14.32 -22.51
CA GLY A 77 4.39 15.01 -23.57
C GLY A 77 4.78 16.49 -23.69
N GLU A 78 6.05 16.83 -23.41
CA GLU A 78 6.56 18.20 -23.40
C GLU A 78 7.16 18.57 -24.77
N GLY A 79 6.39 19.29 -25.57
CA GLY A 79 6.75 19.69 -26.94
C GLY A 79 6.62 18.58 -28.00
N VAL A 80 6.23 17.39 -27.60
CA VAL A 80 5.90 16.22 -28.41
C VAL A 80 4.71 15.50 -27.78
N GLU A 81 4.06 14.60 -28.50
CA GLU A 81 3.02 13.72 -27.92
C GLU A 81 3.67 12.74 -26.95
N THR A 82 2.92 12.34 -25.91
CA THR A 82 3.37 11.33 -24.95
C THR A 82 3.52 9.98 -25.65
N ASP A 83 4.75 9.43 -25.59
CA ASP A 83 5.09 8.12 -26.14
C ASP A 83 6.08 7.42 -25.19
N TYR A 84 5.58 6.46 -24.42
CA TYR A 84 6.38 5.73 -23.44
C TYR A 84 7.38 4.76 -24.09
N GLU A 85 7.06 4.20 -25.26
CA GLU A 85 7.98 3.30 -25.99
C GLU A 85 9.17 4.10 -26.52
N GLU A 86 8.92 5.26 -27.12
CA GLU A 86 9.97 6.16 -27.58
C GLU A 86 10.80 6.70 -26.39
N ALA A 87 10.14 7.09 -25.29
CA ALA A 87 10.81 7.54 -24.05
C ALA A 87 11.77 6.47 -23.53
N PHE A 88 11.28 5.25 -23.36
CA PHE A 88 12.09 4.12 -22.89
C PHE A 88 13.30 3.84 -23.82
N ALA A 89 13.08 3.86 -25.13
CA ALA A 89 14.16 3.64 -26.09
C ALA A 89 15.27 4.71 -25.97
N TRP A 90 14.92 5.97 -25.69
CA TRP A 90 15.90 7.03 -25.49
C TRP A 90 16.54 6.98 -24.10
N PHE A 91 15.80 6.68 -23.05
CA PHE A 91 16.38 6.41 -21.72
C PHE A 91 17.41 5.27 -21.79
N LEU A 92 17.09 4.17 -22.48
CA LEU A 92 18.01 3.05 -22.62
C LEU A 92 19.31 3.44 -23.35
N LYS A 93 19.22 4.25 -24.41
CA LYS A 93 20.42 4.76 -25.13
C LYS A 93 21.31 5.61 -24.22
N SER A 94 20.72 6.46 -23.39
CA SER A 94 21.43 7.29 -22.43
C SER A 94 22.01 6.45 -21.27
N ALA A 95 21.23 5.52 -20.74
CA ALA A 95 21.60 4.63 -19.63
C ALA A 95 22.81 3.73 -19.93
N VAL A 96 22.89 3.21 -21.15
CA VAL A 96 24.05 2.38 -21.58
C VAL A 96 25.33 3.21 -21.72
N GLN A 97 25.23 4.54 -21.85
CA GLN A 97 26.36 5.46 -21.82
C GLN A 97 26.77 5.86 -20.39
N GLY A 98 26.05 5.36 -19.38
CA GLY A 98 26.37 5.57 -17.97
C GLY A 98 25.63 6.74 -17.30
N ASN A 99 24.65 7.38 -17.96
CA ASN A 99 23.87 8.43 -17.34
C ASN A 99 23.01 7.85 -16.19
N ALA A 100 23.22 8.29 -14.96
CA ALA A 100 22.59 7.74 -13.77
C ALA A 100 21.08 8.01 -13.73
N ASP A 101 20.63 9.22 -14.13
CA ASP A 101 19.20 9.57 -14.19
C ASP A 101 18.47 8.68 -15.22
N ALA A 102 19.11 8.43 -16.36
CA ALA A 102 18.55 7.53 -17.37
C ALA A 102 18.51 6.08 -16.89
N GLN A 103 19.54 5.61 -16.19
CA GLN A 103 19.55 4.27 -15.59
C GLN A 103 18.42 4.11 -14.58
N PHE A 104 18.18 5.09 -13.72
CA PHE A 104 17.05 5.12 -12.82
C PHE A 104 15.72 5.08 -13.59
N SER A 105 15.57 5.93 -14.63
CA SER A 105 14.35 5.98 -15.45
C SER A 105 14.07 4.68 -16.19
N VAL A 106 15.10 3.97 -16.70
CA VAL A 106 14.94 2.64 -17.29
C VAL A 106 14.40 1.64 -16.25
N GLY A 107 14.96 1.63 -15.03
CA GLY A 107 14.47 0.79 -13.95
C GLY A 107 13.01 1.10 -13.62
N TYR A 108 12.66 2.38 -13.51
CA TYR A 108 11.30 2.83 -13.25
C TYR A 108 10.30 2.43 -14.35
N CYS A 109 10.70 2.53 -15.60
CA CYS A 109 9.89 2.08 -16.73
C CYS A 109 9.64 0.57 -16.69
N MET A 110 10.67 -0.22 -16.38
CA MET A 110 10.54 -1.68 -16.27
C MET A 110 9.74 -2.13 -15.04
N GLU A 111 9.79 -1.40 -13.96
CA GLU A 111 8.97 -1.67 -12.78
C GLU A 111 7.48 -1.44 -13.04
N ASN A 112 7.14 -0.37 -13.77
CA ASN A 112 5.77 0.08 -13.97
C ASN A 112 5.16 -0.27 -15.34
N GLY A 113 5.95 -0.83 -16.27
CA GLY A 113 5.49 -1.17 -17.62
C GLY A 113 5.32 0.04 -18.55
N TYR A 114 6.07 1.12 -18.36
CA TYR A 114 6.04 2.29 -19.22
C TYR A 114 6.98 2.11 -20.43
N GLY A 115 6.42 1.72 -21.56
CA GLY A 115 7.16 1.50 -22.81
C GLY A 115 8.08 0.27 -22.80
N ALA A 116 8.01 -0.54 -21.76
CA ALA A 116 8.73 -1.80 -21.61
C ALA A 116 7.86 -2.84 -20.92
N ASP A 117 8.19 -4.11 -21.10
CA ASP A 117 7.56 -5.17 -20.30
C ASP A 117 7.93 -5.02 -18.82
N VAL A 118 6.96 -5.33 -17.95
CA VAL A 118 7.20 -5.30 -16.50
C VAL A 118 8.22 -6.37 -16.12
N SER A 119 9.35 -5.96 -15.58
CA SER A 119 10.42 -6.82 -15.13
C SER A 119 11.09 -6.28 -13.86
N PRO A 120 10.56 -6.60 -12.67
CA PRO A 120 11.14 -6.13 -11.41
C PRO A 120 12.61 -6.53 -11.21
N VAL A 121 13.00 -7.69 -11.70
CA VAL A 121 14.40 -8.16 -11.60
C VAL A 121 15.33 -7.25 -12.38
N GLU A 122 14.99 -6.94 -13.64
CA GLU A 122 15.81 -6.06 -14.47
C GLU A 122 15.76 -4.61 -13.96
N ALA A 123 14.60 -4.17 -13.40
CA ALA A 123 14.48 -2.86 -12.78
C ALA A 123 15.52 -2.68 -11.66
N VAL A 124 15.64 -3.67 -10.75
CA VAL A 124 16.64 -3.61 -9.65
C VAL A 124 18.08 -3.57 -10.20
N GLU A 125 18.37 -4.26 -11.28
CA GLU A 125 19.70 -4.20 -11.91
C GLU A 125 20.02 -2.77 -12.39
N TRP A 126 19.07 -2.10 -13.02
CA TRP A 126 19.24 -0.73 -13.50
C TRP A 126 19.30 0.27 -12.35
N TYR A 127 18.45 0.13 -11.33
CA TYR A 127 18.53 0.94 -10.10
C TYR A 127 19.89 0.78 -9.43
N THR A 128 20.43 -0.46 -9.35
CA THR A 128 21.74 -0.71 -8.75
C THR A 128 22.87 -0.02 -9.53
N LYS A 129 22.80 0.04 -10.86
CA LYS A 129 23.78 0.78 -11.68
C LYS A 129 23.75 2.27 -11.38
N ALA A 130 22.55 2.89 -11.28
CA ALA A 130 22.39 4.28 -10.91
C ALA A 130 22.84 4.54 -9.46
N ALA A 131 22.45 3.66 -8.52
CA ALA A 131 22.81 3.74 -7.10
C ALA A 131 24.33 3.65 -6.88
N SER A 132 25.05 2.89 -7.73
CA SER A 132 26.52 2.84 -7.69
C SER A 132 27.19 4.18 -8.04
N GLN A 133 26.44 5.12 -8.60
CA GLN A 133 26.87 6.49 -8.92
C GLN A 133 26.33 7.50 -7.88
N GLU A 134 25.92 7.05 -6.70
CA GLU A 134 25.41 7.88 -5.61
C GLU A 134 24.10 8.61 -5.95
N HIS A 135 23.29 8.05 -6.87
CA HIS A 135 21.98 8.58 -7.22
C HIS A 135 20.98 8.28 -6.10
N ALA A 136 20.57 9.28 -5.33
CA ALA A 136 19.78 9.11 -4.10
C ALA A 136 18.44 8.37 -4.31
N ASP A 137 17.71 8.69 -5.40
CA ASP A 137 16.43 8.03 -5.67
C ASP A 137 16.62 6.57 -6.09
N ALA A 138 17.72 6.26 -6.77
CA ALA A 138 18.04 4.88 -7.11
C ALA A 138 18.52 4.07 -5.88
N GLU A 139 19.27 4.68 -4.98
CA GLU A 139 19.62 4.06 -3.70
C GLU A 139 18.36 3.77 -2.87
N CYS A 140 17.40 4.71 -2.85
CA CYS A 140 16.09 4.50 -2.23
C CYS A 140 15.35 3.34 -2.88
N ALA A 141 15.23 3.33 -4.22
CA ALA A 141 14.53 2.27 -4.96
C ALA A 141 15.13 0.89 -4.70
N VAL A 142 16.47 0.76 -4.73
CA VAL A 142 17.15 -0.51 -4.36
C VAL A 142 16.82 -0.89 -2.93
N GLY A 143 16.87 0.05 -1.99
CA GLY A 143 16.52 -0.17 -0.59
C GLY A 143 15.09 -0.69 -0.43
N VAL A 144 14.13 -0.08 -1.12
CA VAL A 144 12.70 -0.48 -1.10
C VAL A 144 12.51 -1.87 -1.73
N CYS A 145 13.20 -2.17 -2.83
CA CYS A 145 13.16 -3.51 -3.44
C CYS A 145 13.63 -4.60 -2.48
N TYR A 146 14.73 -4.38 -1.76
CA TYR A 146 15.19 -5.33 -0.74
C TYR A 146 14.30 -5.35 0.51
N TYR A 147 13.67 -4.24 0.86
CA TYR A 147 12.72 -4.15 1.98
C TYR A 147 11.46 -4.98 1.70
N SER A 148 10.94 -4.92 0.48
CA SER A 148 9.69 -5.59 0.07
C SER A 148 9.89 -6.97 -0.55
N GLY A 149 11.10 -7.30 -1.02
CA GLY A 149 11.39 -8.52 -1.77
C GLY A 149 10.87 -8.48 -3.22
N VAL A 150 10.73 -7.29 -3.81
CA VAL A 150 10.30 -7.12 -5.19
C VAL A 150 11.51 -7.15 -6.13
N GLY A 151 11.53 -8.10 -7.06
CA GLY A 151 12.65 -8.31 -8.00
C GLY A 151 13.91 -8.92 -7.39
N VAL A 152 13.98 -9.03 -6.06
CA VAL A 152 15.10 -9.63 -5.30
C VAL A 152 14.57 -10.41 -4.11
N GLU A 153 15.39 -11.28 -3.52
CA GLU A 153 15.07 -11.88 -2.23
C GLU A 153 15.06 -10.80 -1.13
N GLN A 154 14.02 -10.81 -0.31
CA GLN A 154 13.86 -9.84 0.79
C GLN A 154 15.06 -9.89 1.75
N SER A 155 15.63 -8.72 2.04
CA SER A 155 16.72 -8.58 2.99
C SER A 155 16.73 -7.22 3.66
N TYR A 156 16.19 -7.14 4.87
CA TYR A 156 16.20 -5.88 5.62
C TYR A 156 17.63 -5.36 5.90
N ALA A 157 18.62 -6.24 6.02
CA ALA A 157 20.01 -5.83 6.23
C ALA A 157 20.54 -5.02 5.03
N VAL A 158 20.33 -5.53 3.82
CA VAL A 158 20.72 -4.83 2.58
C VAL A 158 19.86 -3.58 2.38
N ALA A 159 18.55 -3.67 2.67
CA ALA A 159 17.65 -2.54 2.58
C ALA A 159 18.12 -1.35 3.44
N VAL A 160 18.45 -1.61 4.72
CA VAL A 160 18.90 -0.56 5.65
C VAL A 160 20.21 0.10 5.17
N GLU A 161 21.13 -0.64 4.57
CA GLU A 161 22.38 -0.06 4.02
C GLU A 161 22.09 0.95 2.91
N TRP A 162 21.23 0.61 1.96
CA TRP A 162 20.85 1.48 0.86
C TRP A 162 19.97 2.64 1.30
N LEU A 163 18.96 2.37 2.14
CA LEU A 163 18.07 3.41 2.69
C LEU A 163 18.83 4.45 3.51
N LYS A 164 19.84 4.04 4.29
CA LYS A 164 20.68 4.99 5.02
C LYS A 164 21.41 5.96 4.10
N ARG A 165 22.02 5.46 3.05
CA ARG A 165 22.75 6.29 2.07
C ARG A 165 21.82 7.31 1.41
N ALA A 166 20.65 6.87 0.93
CA ALA A 166 19.66 7.74 0.35
C ALA A 166 19.09 8.75 1.36
N ALA A 167 18.80 8.31 2.59
CA ALA A 167 18.25 9.16 3.65
C ALA A 167 19.24 10.25 4.10
N GLU A 168 20.54 9.95 4.16
CA GLU A 168 21.61 10.89 4.46
C GLU A 168 21.77 11.94 3.36
N GLN A 169 21.52 11.59 2.11
CA GLN A 169 21.44 12.54 0.98
C GLN A 169 20.14 13.36 0.99
N GLY A 170 19.19 13.00 1.87
CA GLY A 170 17.93 13.74 2.03
C GLY A 170 16.78 13.19 1.22
N ASN A 171 16.85 11.98 0.67
CA ASN A 171 15.68 11.35 0.07
C ASN A 171 14.62 11.10 1.13
N ALA A 172 13.45 11.73 0.97
CA ALA A 172 12.40 11.71 1.99
C ALA A 172 11.68 10.37 2.11
N GLU A 173 11.57 9.63 1.03
CA GLU A 173 11.00 8.28 1.02
C GLU A 173 11.91 7.31 1.78
N ALA A 174 13.21 7.35 1.51
CA ALA A 174 14.19 6.57 2.24
C ALA A 174 14.21 6.89 3.75
N GLN A 175 14.01 8.16 4.11
CA GLN A 175 13.88 8.58 5.52
C GLN A 175 12.65 7.92 6.17
N SER A 176 11.51 7.86 5.48
CA SER A 176 10.31 7.20 5.99
C SER A 176 10.52 5.69 6.17
N TYR A 177 11.09 4.99 5.17
CA TYR A 177 11.40 3.56 5.29
C TYR A 177 12.44 3.26 6.37
N LEU A 178 13.43 4.13 6.55
CA LEU A 178 14.43 3.97 7.60
C LEU A 178 13.79 4.15 8.99
N GLY A 179 12.87 5.10 9.14
CA GLY A 179 12.04 5.25 10.33
C GLY A 179 11.30 3.95 10.67
N SER A 180 10.66 3.32 9.67
CA SER A 180 9.99 2.03 9.83
C SER A 180 10.95 0.90 10.23
N CYS A 181 12.19 0.90 9.71
CA CYS A 181 13.19 -0.08 10.13
C CYS A 181 13.54 0.06 11.62
N TYR A 182 13.72 1.28 12.13
CA TYR A 182 13.98 1.51 13.54
C TYR A 182 12.76 1.23 14.43
N GLU A 183 11.56 1.58 13.99
CA GLU A 183 10.32 1.30 14.71
C GLU A 183 10.10 -0.20 14.93
N ASN A 184 10.36 -1.01 13.90
CA ASN A 184 10.09 -2.45 13.94
C ASN A 184 11.33 -3.31 14.30
N GLY A 185 12.52 -2.72 14.39
CA GLY A 185 13.75 -3.44 14.63
C GLY A 185 14.21 -4.28 13.42
N TYR A 186 13.90 -3.85 12.18
CA TYR A 186 14.29 -4.57 10.98
C TYR A 186 15.77 -4.36 10.67
N ALA A 187 16.59 -5.37 10.95
CA ALA A 187 18.04 -5.39 10.79
C ALA A 187 18.82 -4.26 11.54
N VAL A 188 18.12 -3.48 12.35
CA VAL A 188 18.68 -2.52 13.31
C VAL A 188 18.05 -2.79 14.69
N PRO A 189 18.69 -2.44 15.80
CA PRO A 189 18.01 -2.47 17.10
C PRO A 189 16.77 -1.57 17.03
N GLN A 190 15.64 -2.05 17.59
CA GLN A 190 14.43 -1.24 17.68
C GLN A 190 14.73 0.02 18.51
N ASP A 191 14.41 1.18 17.96
CA ASP A 191 14.66 2.48 18.57
C ASP A 191 13.56 3.47 18.13
N TYR A 192 12.62 3.71 19.03
CA TYR A 192 11.48 4.60 18.78
C TYR A 192 11.89 6.08 18.66
N ASP A 193 12.94 6.51 19.36
CA ASP A 193 13.45 7.87 19.26
C ASP A 193 14.08 8.13 17.88
N GLU A 194 14.85 7.16 17.37
CA GLU A 194 15.39 7.24 16.01
C GLU A 194 14.26 7.15 14.96
N ALA A 195 13.27 6.28 15.13
CA ALA A 195 12.11 6.21 14.24
C ALA A 195 11.41 7.57 14.12
N PHE A 196 11.07 8.18 15.27
CA PHE A 196 10.46 9.51 15.33
C PHE A 196 11.30 10.58 14.61
N ARG A 197 12.63 10.58 14.82
CA ARG A 197 13.54 11.53 14.16
C ARG A 197 13.54 11.38 12.64
N TRP A 198 13.53 10.15 12.13
CA TRP A 198 13.54 9.90 10.70
C TRP A 198 12.18 10.23 10.07
N TYR A 199 11.08 9.90 10.71
CA TYR A 199 9.75 10.31 10.26
C TYR A 199 9.59 11.83 10.26
N SER A 200 10.11 12.53 11.28
CA SER A 200 10.10 14.00 11.31
C SER A 200 10.86 14.61 10.11
N LYS A 201 12.05 14.07 9.79
CA LYS A 201 12.82 14.53 8.62
C LYS A 201 12.07 14.29 7.30
N ALA A 202 11.41 13.13 7.15
CA ALA A 202 10.60 12.81 5.98
C ALA A 202 9.40 13.76 5.87
N ALA A 203 8.73 14.02 6.99
CA ALA A 203 7.58 14.94 7.07
C ALA A 203 7.98 16.39 6.73
N ASP A 204 9.10 16.87 7.26
CA ASP A 204 9.64 18.22 6.96
C ASP A 204 9.93 18.41 5.47
N ARG A 205 10.20 17.33 4.74
CA ARG A 205 10.40 17.32 3.29
C ARG A 205 9.11 17.07 2.50
N GLY A 206 8.00 16.92 3.22
CA GLY A 206 6.67 16.76 2.64
C GLY A 206 6.38 15.35 2.11
N ASN A 207 7.11 14.32 2.55
CA ASN A 207 6.74 12.94 2.26
C ASN A 207 5.46 12.59 3.00
N LEU A 208 4.45 12.10 2.28
CA LEU A 208 3.10 11.87 2.84
C LEU A 208 3.08 10.72 3.84
N GLU A 209 3.78 9.65 3.54
CA GLU A 209 3.94 8.50 4.43
C GLU A 209 4.72 8.90 5.69
N GLY A 210 5.73 9.76 5.54
CA GLY A 210 6.48 10.33 6.66
C GLY A 210 5.59 11.19 7.57
N ILE A 211 4.71 12.01 7.00
CA ILE A 211 3.73 12.81 7.77
C ILE A 211 2.74 11.87 8.49
N TYR A 212 2.21 10.86 7.81
CA TYR A 212 1.33 9.87 8.40
C TYR A 212 2.00 9.10 9.54
N ASN A 213 3.22 8.61 9.33
CA ASN A 213 3.96 7.87 10.36
C ASN A 213 4.32 8.76 11.56
N LEU A 214 4.64 10.04 11.32
CA LEU A 214 4.82 11.01 12.39
C LEU A 214 3.53 11.24 13.19
N ALA A 215 2.38 11.32 12.52
CA ALA A 215 1.07 11.39 13.17
C ALA A 215 0.82 10.16 14.06
N SER A 216 1.12 8.97 13.55
CA SER A 216 1.04 7.71 14.32
C SER A 216 1.97 7.72 15.54
N CYS A 217 3.17 8.31 15.42
CA CYS A 217 4.05 8.48 16.58
C CYS A 217 3.42 9.32 17.68
N TYR A 218 2.75 10.42 17.34
CA TYR A 218 2.02 11.24 18.31
C TYR A 218 0.78 10.53 18.86
N GLU A 219 0.07 9.75 18.06
CA GLU A 219 -1.12 9.01 18.52
C GLU A 219 -0.75 7.94 19.56
N TRP A 220 0.28 7.15 19.28
CA TRP A 220 0.64 5.99 20.09
C TRP A 220 1.81 6.22 21.07
N GLY A 221 2.44 7.38 21.02
CA GLY A 221 3.60 7.69 21.88
C GLY A 221 4.88 6.98 21.45
N ILE A 222 5.12 6.83 20.14
CA ILE A 222 6.32 6.19 19.59
C ILE A 222 7.46 7.22 19.53
N GLY A 223 8.41 7.14 20.45
CA GLY A 223 9.55 8.07 20.54
C GLY A 223 9.18 9.50 20.93
N VAL A 224 7.93 9.74 21.35
CA VAL A 224 7.43 11.04 21.79
C VAL A 224 6.29 10.84 22.80
N TYR A 225 5.96 11.83 23.61
CA TYR A 225 4.74 11.75 24.43
C TYR A 225 3.50 11.79 23.56
N PRO A 226 2.49 10.94 23.83
CA PRO A 226 1.25 10.94 23.08
C PRO A 226 0.59 12.31 23.05
N ASP A 227 0.18 12.76 21.88
CA ASP A 227 -0.56 14.00 21.64
C ASP A 227 -1.57 13.80 20.51
N GLY A 228 -2.82 13.51 20.86
CA GLY A 228 -3.89 13.26 19.91
C GLY A 228 -4.21 14.48 19.03
N SER A 229 -4.00 15.70 19.53
CA SER A 229 -4.22 16.91 18.74
C SER A 229 -3.17 17.08 17.66
N MET A 230 -1.90 16.80 17.99
CA MET A 230 -0.82 16.79 17.01
C MET A 230 -0.97 15.66 15.98
N ALA A 231 -1.40 14.48 16.45
CA ALA A 231 -1.69 13.36 15.54
C ALA A 231 -2.75 13.75 14.51
N MET A 232 -3.87 14.32 14.97
CA MET A 232 -4.97 14.75 14.11
C MET A 232 -4.53 15.82 13.11
N GLU A 233 -3.76 16.84 13.54
CA GLU A 233 -3.22 17.89 12.65
C GLU A 233 -2.31 17.29 11.55
N MET A 234 -1.47 16.31 11.89
CA MET A 234 -0.60 15.66 10.93
C MET A 234 -1.38 14.74 9.97
N TYR A 235 -2.36 13.97 10.48
CA TYR A 235 -3.24 13.19 9.63
C TYR A 235 -4.00 14.09 8.64
N GLU A 236 -4.53 15.24 9.09
CA GLU A 236 -5.21 16.21 8.24
C GLU A 236 -4.30 16.70 7.10
N LYS A 237 -3.07 17.10 7.40
CA LYS A 237 -2.09 17.52 6.37
C LYS A 237 -1.82 16.46 5.30
N ALA A 238 -1.78 15.19 5.69
CA ALA A 238 -1.58 14.09 4.73
C ALA A 238 -2.87 13.74 3.97
N ALA A 239 -4.02 13.81 4.66
CA ALA A 239 -5.35 13.53 4.11
C ALA A 239 -5.77 14.55 3.05
N GLU A 240 -5.58 15.86 3.30
CA GLU A 240 -5.82 16.95 2.34
C GLU A 240 -4.99 16.80 1.04
N ARG A 241 -3.85 16.14 1.13
CA ARG A 241 -2.98 15.86 -0.02
C ARG A 241 -3.30 14.52 -0.70
N GLY A 242 -4.38 13.84 -0.27
CA GLY A 242 -4.94 12.67 -0.89
C GLY A 242 -4.34 11.33 -0.45
N LEU A 243 -3.64 11.27 0.68
CA LEU A 243 -3.18 9.99 1.22
C LEU A 243 -4.34 9.23 1.87
N ALA A 244 -4.82 8.17 1.22
CA ALA A 244 -6.02 7.46 1.63
C ALA A 244 -5.96 6.85 3.04
N ILE A 245 -4.81 6.32 3.45
CA ILE A 245 -4.62 5.81 4.81
C ILE A 245 -4.72 6.94 5.86
N ALA A 246 -4.25 8.15 5.54
CA ALA A 246 -4.36 9.30 6.43
C ALA A 246 -5.81 9.83 6.49
N GLN A 247 -6.53 9.81 5.37
CA GLN A 247 -7.97 10.14 5.34
C GLN A 247 -8.78 9.19 6.24
N TYR A 248 -8.46 7.90 6.19
CA TYR A 248 -9.09 6.90 7.06
C TYR A 248 -8.71 7.10 8.54
N ALA A 249 -7.43 7.35 8.85
CA ALA A 249 -6.98 7.61 10.21
C ALA A 249 -7.62 8.90 10.78
N LEU A 250 -7.72 9.96 9.97
CA LEU A 250 -8.39 11.20 10.35
C LEU A 250 -9.89 10.97 10.64
N ALA A 251 -10.57 10.18 9.81
CA ALA A 251 -11.95 9.79 10.06
C ALA A 251 -12.11 9.04 11.39
N GLN A 252 -11.16 8.16 11.74
CA GLN A 252 -11.17 7.49 13.05
C GLN A 252 -10.96 8.49 14.20
N CYS A 253 -10.09 9.48 14.03
CA CYS A 253 -9.94 10.57 15.03
C CYS A 253 -11.23 11.35 15.24
N TYR A 254 -11.99 11.65 14.17
CA TYR A 254 -13.29 12.31 14.27
C TYR A 254 -14.37 11.43 14.88
N LEU A 255 -14.28 10.11 14.79
CA LEU A 255 -15.18 9.17 15.46
C LEU A 255 -14.83 8.97 16.93
N ASP A 256 -13.60 9.27 17.36
CA ASP A 256 -13.19 9.16 18.76
C ASP A 256 -13.85 10.27 19.61
N ILE A 257 -14.57 9.85 20.66
CA ILE A 257 -15.30 10.76 21.56
C ILE A 257 -14.38 11.73 22.31
N ASN A 258 -13.10 11.38 22.47
CA ASN A 258 -12.12 12.18 23.19
C ASN A 258 -11.39 13.19 22.29
N LEU A 259 -11.38 12.99 20.97
CA LEU A 259 -10.64 13.82 20.02
C LEU A 259 -11.54 14.78 19.24
N GLY A 260 -12.44 14.28 18.44
CA GLY A 260 -13.26 15.09 17.54
C GLY A 260 -14.76 14.96 17.83
N ASN A 261 -15.24 13.71 17.92
CA ASN A 261 -16.64 13.35 18.04
C ASN A 261 -17.55 14.04 17.00
N ASP A 262 -17.03 14.25 15.80
CA ASP A 262 -17.74 14.80 14.65
C ASP A 262 -17.99 13.70 13.62
N LYS A 263 -19.20 13.15 13.66
CA LYS A 263 -19.59 12.05 12.80
C LYS A 263 -19.79 12.46 11.34
N GLU A 264 -20.18 13.71 11.10
CA GLU A 264 -20.39 14.21 9.74
C GLU A 264 -19.05 14.32 9.02
N GLU A 265 -18.07 14.96 9.65
CA GLU A 265 -16.71 15.10 9.14
C GLU A 265 -16.04 13.74 8.97
N ALA A 266 -16.22 12.82 9.93
CA ALA A 266 -15.69 11.45 9.83
C ALA A 266 -16.24 10.71 8.60
N ILE A 267 -17.53 10.85 8.31
CA ILE A 267 -18.15 10.21 7.16
C ILE A 267 -17.59 10.76 5.84
N ASP A 268 -17.41 12.07 5.75
CA ASP A 268 -16.86 12.70 4.56
C ASP A 268 -15.43 12.20 4.26
N TRP A 269 -14.57 12.13 5.27
CA TRP A 269 -13.23 11.57 5.13
C TRP A 269 -13.23 10.06 4.81
N LEU A 270 -14.20 9.29 5.36
CA LEU A 270 -14.36 7.88 4.98
C LEU A 270 -14.73 7.72 3.51
N TYR A 271 -15.61 8.59 2.98
CA TYR A 271 -15.94 8.57 1.55
C TYR A 271 -14.75 8.92 0.68
N GLU A 272 -13.96 9.91 1.07
CA GLU A 272 -12.73 10.27 0.35
C GLU A 272 -11.74 9.10 0.33
N ALA A 273 -11.47 8.47 1.49
CA ALA A 273 -10.59 7.31 1.58
C ALA A 273 -11.12 6.13 0.74
N ALA A 274 -12.42 5.85 0.82
CA ALA A 274 -13.04 4.76 0.07
C ALA A 274 -13.05 5.00 -1.45
N SER A 275 -13.19 6.27 -1.87
CA SER A 275 -13.10 6.69 -3.27
C SER A 275 -11.67 6.60 -3.82
N ASN A 276 -10.67 6.67 -2.94
CA ASN A 276 -9.27 6.42 -3.23
C ASN A 276 -8.89 4.93 -3.07
N ASP A 277 -9.88 4.03 -3.21
CA ASP A 277 -9.75 2.58 -3.15
C ASP A 277 -9.15 2.01 -1.85
N PHE A 278 -9.28 2.72 -0.70
CA PHE A 278 -8.81 2.21 0.57
C PHE A 278 -9.80 1.18 1.15
N ALA A 279 -9.38 -0.07 1.19
CA ALA A 279 -10.26 -1.21 1.52
C ALA A 279 -10.86 -1.15 2.94
N ASP A 280 -10.10 -0.66 3.95
CA ASP A 280 -10.59 -0.54 5.31
C ASP A 280 -11.70 0.52 5.42
N ALA A 281 -11.60 1.64 4.68
CA ALA A 281 -12.64 2.67 4.62
C ALA A 281 -13.90 2.14 3.92
N GLN A 282 -13.75 1.41 2.81
CA GLN A 282 -14.85 0.75 2.13
C GLN A 282 -15.54 -0.28 3.04
N TYR A 283 -14.76 -1.07 3.78
CA TYR A 283 -15.29 -2.01 4.75
C TYR A 283 -16.07 -1.30 5.87
N MET A 284 -15.51 -0.23 6.42
CA MET A 284 -16.16 0.56 7.48
C MET A 284 -17.48 1.17 7.01
N LEU A 285 -17.53 1.79 5.82
CA LEU A 285 -18.78 2.28 5.22
C LEU A 285 -19.79 1.15 5.00
N GLY A 286 -19.32 0.00 4.51
CA GLY A 286 -20.14 -1.19 4.32
C GLY A 286 -20.83 -1.65 5.60
N ARG A 287 -20.09 -1.64 6.71
CA ARG A 287 -20.63 -1.96 8.04
C ARG A 287 -21.60 -0.90 8.55
N MET A 288 -21.23 0.39 8.46
CA MET A 288 -22.09 1.49 8.91
C MET A 288 -23.46 1.45 8.22
N TYR A 289 -23.50 1.20 6.92
CA TYR A 289 -24.76 1.02 6.19
C TYR A 289 -25.51 -0.26 6.56
N SER A 290 -24.81 -1.34 6.85
CA SER A 290 -25.45 -2.62 7.22
C SER A 290 -26.04 -2.59 8.62
N GLU A 291 -25.37 -1.95 9.57
CA GLU A 291 -25.76 -1.85 10.98
C GLU A 291 -26.78 -0.71 11.20
N GLY A 292 -26.56 0.45 10.60
CA GLY A 292 -27.45 1.60 10.69
C GLY A 292 -27.29 2.40 12.00
N ASP A 293 -26.10 2.39 12.59
CA ASP A 293 -25.78 3.08 13.84
C ASP A 293 -25.26 4.51 13.65
N VAL A 294 -24.44 4.72 12.61
CA VAL A 294 -23.86 6.04 12.26
C VAL A 294 -24.53 6.59 11.00
N LEU A 295 -24.70 5.77 9.98
CA LEU A 295 -25.42 6.10 8.74
C LEU A 295 -26.81 5.47 8.76
N PRO A 296 -27.82 6.07 8.07
CA PRO A 296 -29.12 5.43 7.90
C PRO A 296 -28.94 4.03 7.28
N LYS A 297 -29.59 3.03 7.88
CA LYS A 297 -29.48 1.64 7.42
C LYS A 297 -29.88 1.50 5.95
N ASP A 298 -28.95 0.98 5.16
CA ASP A 298 -29.13 0.68 3.73
C ASP A 298 -28.28 -0.57 3.37
N ALA A 299 -28.92 -1.73 3.44
CA ALA A 299 -28.21 -3.00 3.25
C ALA A 299 -27.69 -3.16 1.81
N GLU A 300 -28.32 -2.54 0.80
CA GLU A 300 -27.84 -2.60 -0.59
C GLU A 300 -26.54 -1.80 -0.74
N LYS A 301 -26.49 -0.58 -0.18
CA LYS A 301 -25.23 0.20 -0.12
C LYS A 301 -24.18 -0.50 0.73
N GLY A 302 -24.58 -1.14 1.82
CA GLY A 302 -23.68 -1.97 2.63
C GLY A 302 -22.99 -3.05 1.80
N VAL A 303 -23.77 -3.83 1.04
CA VAL A 303 -23.24 -4.86 0.14
C VAL A 303 -22.36 -4.28 -0.97
N MET A 304 -22.70 -3.11 -1.51
CA MET A 304 -21.88 -2.43 -2.53
C MET A 304 -20.47 -2.13 -2.00
N TRP A 305 -20.37 -1.50 -0.85
CA TRP A 305 -19.07 -1.16 -0.24
C TRP A 305 -18.30 -2.40 0.23
N LEU A 306 -18.99 -3.37 0.86
CA LEU A 306 -18.38 -4.66 1.22
C LEU A 306 -17.83 -5.40 0.02
N SER A 307 -18.51 -5.31 -1.16
CA SER A 307 -18.04 -5.94 -2.38
C SER A 307 -16.75 -5.32 -2.90
N GLN A 308 -16.60 -3.99 -2.80
CA GLN A 308 -15.38 -3.30 -3.21
C GLN A 308 -14.20 -3.73 -2.32
N ALA A 309 -14.35 -3.66 -1.00
CA ALA A 309 -13.32 -4.10 -0.06
C ALA A 309 -12.98 -5.60 -0.23
N ALA A 310 -13.99 -6.45 -0.40
CA ALA A 310 -13.81 -7.89 -0.57
C ALA A 310 -13.06 -8.26 -1.85
N THR A 311 -13.25 -7.52 -2.94
CA THR A 311 -12.53 -7.74 -4.21
C THR A 311 -11.05 -7.36 -4.10
N GLN A 312 -10.71 -6.43 -3.23
CA GLN A 312 -9.33 -6.05 -2.90
C GLN A 312 -8.65 -7.05 -1.93
N GLY A 313 -9.39 -8.04 -1.43
CA GLY A 313 -8.81 -9.05 -0.54
C GLY A 313 -9.03 -8.79 0.95
N HIS A 314 -9.82 -7.76 1.34
CA HIS A 314 -10.08 -7.49 2.76
C HIS A 314 -10.85 -8.67 3.40
N ALA A 315 -10.21 -9.39 4.32
CA ALA A 315 -10.70 -10.66 4.85
C ALA A 315 -12.07 -10.55 5.55
N ASP A 316 -12.25 -9.53 6.40
CA ASP A 316 -13.53 -9.31 7.10
C ASP A 316 -14.64 -8.91 6.13
N ALA A 317 -14.35 -8.08 5.11
CA ALA A 317 -15.33 -7.73 4.09
C ALA A 317 -15.76 -8.95 3.28
N GLN A 318 -14.84 -9.86 2.94
CA GLN A 318 -15.19 -11.14 2.29
C GLN A 318 -16.10 -12.00 3.17
N CYS A 319 -15.84 -12.06 4.48
CA CYS A 319 -16.70 -12.77 5.42
C CYS A 319 -18.09 -12.14 5.51
N ASP A 320 -18.18 -10.82 5.67
CA ASP A 320 -19.46 -10.12 5.80
C ASP A 320 -20.27 -10.16 4.49
N LEU A 321 -19.60 -10.03 3.35
CA LEU A 321 -20.24 -10.22 2.04
C LEU A 321 -20.75 -11.66 1.87
N GLY A 322 -19.98 -12.65 2.29
CA GLY A 322 -20.43 -14.04 2.35
C GLY A 322 -21.69 -14.20 3.20
N PHE A 323 -21.75 -13.56 4.36
CA PHE A 323 -22.92 -13.56 5.23
C PHE A 323 -24.13 -12.86 4.59
N CYS A 324 -23.94 -11.75 3.89
CA CYS A 324 -24.99 -11.09 3.13
C CYS A 324 -25.59 -12.01 2.07
N TYR A 325 -24.76 -12.74 1.32
CA TYR A 325 -25.25 -13.72 0.34
C TYR A 325 -25.91 -14.95 1.00
N LEU A 326 -25.50 -15.35 2.20
CA LEU A 326 -26.10 -16.47 2.92
C LEU A 326 -27.51 -16.13 3.41
N THR A 327 -27.70 -14.91 3.89
CA THR A 327 -28.96 -14.45 4.52
C THR A 327 -29.89 -13.71 3.57
N GLY A 328 -29.36 -13.18 2.46
CA GLY A 328 -30.11 -12.31 1.56
C GLY A 328 -30.22 -10.87 2.05
N SER A 329 -29.34 -10.43 2.97
CA SER A 329 -29.32 -9.05 3.45
C SER A 329 -28.67 -8.13 2.42
N GLY A 330 -29.44 -7.20 1.87
CA GLY A 330 -28.97 -6.24 0.83
C GLY A 330 -28.67 -6.89 -0.54
N THR A 331 -28.90 -8.19 -0.70
CA THR A 331 -28.70 -8.91 -1.96
C THR A 331 -29.60 -10.12 -2.05
N VAL A 332 -29.66 -10.76 -3.21
CA VAL A 332 -30.39 -12.02 -3.36
C VAL A 332 -29.65 -13.16 -2.64
N CYS A 333 -30.38 -13.90 -1.81
CA CYS A 333 -29.82 -15.05 -1.10
C CYS A 333 -29.21 -16.07 -2.09
N ASN A 334 -27.93 -16.35 -1.93
CA ASN A 334 -27.19 -17.30 -2.75
C ASN A 334 -26.11 -18.00 -1.93
N PRO A 335 -26.44 -19.13 -1.25
CA PRO A 335 -25.50 -19.85 -0.41
C PRO A 335 -24.24 -20.37 -1.15
N ARG A 336 -24.34 -20.65 -2.46
CA ARG A 336 -23.15 -21.04 -3.24
C ARG A 336 -22.15 -19.89 -3.39
N THR A 337 -22.65 -18.68 -3.60
CA THR A 337 -21.80 -17.46 -3.65
C THR A 337 -21.24 -17.15 -2.27
N ALA A 338 -22.04 -17.32 -1.20
CA ALA A 338 -21.58 -17.16 0.18
C ALA A 338 -20.38 -18.08 0.48
N VAL A 339 -20.45 -19.36 0.14
CA VAL A 339 -19.35 -20.32 0.32
C VAL A 339 -18.08 -19.85 -0.41
N ARG A 340 -18.19 -19.31 -1.63
CA ARG A 340 -17.02 -18.82 -2.36
C ARG A 340 -16.30 -17.67 -1.61
N TRP A 341 -17.07 -16.78 -1.02
CA TRP A 341 -16.52 -15.68 -0.24
C TRP A 341 -15.95 -16.15 1.09
N PHE A 342 -16.65 -17.05 1.80
CA PHE A 342 -16.12 -17.63 3.03
C PHE A 342 -14.81 -18.39 2.80
N VAL A 343 -14.67 -19.14 1.70
CA VAL A 343 -13.41 -19.82 1.35
C VAL A 343 -12.28 -18.81 1.18
N LYS A 344 -12.50 -17.71 0.44
CA LYS A 344 -11.46 -16.67 0.25
C LYS A 344 -11.02 -16.09 1.60
N SER A 345 -11.97 -15.68 2.43
CA SER A 345 -11.71 -15.14 3.76
C SER A 345 -11.03 -16.15 4.69
N ALA A 346 -11.46 -17.42 4.65
CA ALA A 346 -10.88 -18.48 5.47
C ALA A 346 -9.43 -18.82 5.10
N LEU A 347 -9.06 -18.66 3.83
CA LEU A 347 -7.67 -18.79 3.36
C LEU A 347 -6.78 -17.65 3.87
N LEU A 348 -7.37 -16.49 4.17
CA LEU A 348 -6.71 -15.37 4.85
C LEU A 348 -6.79 -15.50 6.39
N GLU A 349 -7.01 -16.72 6.86
CA GLU A 349 -7.03 -17.07 8.29
C GLU A 349 -8.14 -16.44 9.13
N ASN A 350 -9.18 -15.84 8.52
CA ASN A 350 -10.30 -15.27 9.24
C ASN A 350 -11.08 -16.34 10.01
N ALA A 351 -11.06 -16.28 11.33
CA ALA A 351 -11.70 -17.28 12.21
C ALA A 351 -13.21 -17.34 12.03
N ARG A 352 -13.87 -16.18 11.81
CA ARG A 352 -15.31 -16.09 11.59
C ARG A 352 -15.72 -16.76 10.26
N ALA A 353 -14.91 -16.55 9.20
CA ALA A 353 -15.14 -17.22 7.92
C ALA A 353 -14.91 -18.74 8.01
N ARG A 354 -13.87 -19.18 8.73
CA ARG A 354 -13.64 -20.60 9.03
C ARG A 354 -14.83 -21.22 9.77
N HIS A 355 -15.40 -20.50 10.74
CA HIS A 355 -16.63 -20.92 11.42
C HIS A 355 -17.79 -21.04 10.45
N TYR A 356 -18.08 -20.04 9.59
CA TYR A 356 -19.18 -20.12 8.62
C TYR A 356 -18.97 -21.22 7.58
N MET A 357 -17.73 -21.50 7.17
CA MET A 357 -17.44 -22.68 6.35
C MET A 357 -17.80 -23.98 7.06
N GLY A 358 -17.49 -24.08 8.34
CA GLY A 358 -17.93 -25.21 9.18
C GLY A 358 -19.44 -25.33 9.21
N VAL A 359 -20.18 -24.25 9.41
CA VAL A 359 -21.65 -24.23 9.40
C VAL A 359 -22.19 -24.62 8.02
N CYS A 360 -21.63 -24.12 6.92
CA CYS A 360 -22.05 -24.51 5.58
C CYS A 360 -21.86 -26.00 5.31
N CYS A 361 -20.75 -26.59 5.77
CA CYS A 361 -20.54 -28.06 5.69
C CYS A 361 -21.46 -28.82 6.62
N TYR A 362 -21.72 -28.33 7.82
CA TYR A 362 -22.55 -28.98 8.81
C TYR A 362 -24.02 -29.03 8.40
N GLU A 363 -24.56 -27.92 7.87
CA GLU A 363 -25.98 -27.80 7.47
C GLU A 363 -26.22 -28.10 5.97
N GLY A 364 -25.16 -28.21 5.14
CA GLY A 364 -25.30 -28.42 3.70
C GLY A 364 -25.70 -27.14 2.94
N LEU A 365 -25.31 -25.96 3.41
CA LEU A 365 -25.68 -24.67 2.82
C LEU A 365 -24.74 -24.32 1.67
N GLY A 366 -25.26 -24.34 0.45
CA GLY A 366 -24.48 -23.99 -0.76
C GLY A 366 -23.47 -25.05 -1.21
N ILE A 367 -23.21 -26.05 -0.38
CA ILE A 367 -22.38 -27.24 -0.62
C ILE A 367 -23.07 -28.48 -0.02
N GLY A 368 -22.62 -29.67 -0.38
CA GLY A 368 -23.13 -30.93 0.24
C GLY A 368 -22.79 -30.97 1.72
N GLN A 369 -23.73 -31.53 2.52
CA GLN A 369 -23.51 -31.76 3.95
C GLN A 369 -22.34 -32.72 4.16
N ASP A 370 -21.40 -32.33 5.02
CA ASP A 370 -20.22 -33.14 5.35
C ASP A 370 -19.73 -32.78 6.77
N TYR A 371 -20.10 -33.59 7.74
CA TYR A 371 -19.75 -33.38 9.14
C TYR A 371 -18.23 -33.51 9.40
N ALA A 372 -17.51 -34.32 8.61
CA ALA A 372 -16.07 -34.46 8.78
C ALA A 372 -15.35 -33.16 8.39
N LYS A 373 -15.72 -32.61 7.24
CA LYS A 373 -15.19 -31.28 6.83
C LYS A 373 -15.64 -30.15 7.75
N ALA A 374 -16.87 -30.24 8.28
CA ALA A 374 -17.33 -29.27 9.27
C ALA A 374 -16.43 -29.26 10.50
N VAL A 375 -16.08 -30.45 11.02
CA VAL A 375 -15.15 -30.60 12.16
C VAL A 375 -13.78 -30.03 11.85
N GLU A 376 -13.24 -30.20 10.63
CA GLU A 376 -11.95 -29.61 10.21
C GLU A 376 -12.02 -28.09 10.29
N TRP A 377 -13.02 -27.46 9.69
CA TRP A 377 -13.19 -26.01 9.69
C TRP A 377 -13.44 -25.44 11.08
N PHE A 378 -14.31 -26.10 11.89
CA PHE A 378 -14.52 -25.68 13.28
C PHE A 378 -13.25 -25.81 14.12
N THR A 379 -12.42 -26.81 13.86
CA THR A 379 -11.14 -26.98 14.58
C THR A 379 -10.21 -25.80 14.29
N LEU A 380 -10.05 -25.43 13.02
CA LEU A 380 -9.21 -24.28 12.63
C LEU A 380 -9.68 -22.95 13.24
N ALA A 381 -11.00 -22.75 13.35
CA ALA A 381 -11.54 -21.56 14.01
C ALA A 381 -11.41 -21.63 15.54
N ALA A 382 -11.60 -22.81 16.14
CA ALA A 382 -11.52 -23.04 17.58
C ALA A 382 -10.07 -22.91 18.11
N GLU A 383 -9.07 -23.18 17.28
CA GLU A 383 -7.65 -22.97 17.59
C GLU A 383 -7.30 -21.48 17.71
N GLN A 384 -8.09 -20.62 17.06
CA GLN A 384 -8.02 -19.15 17.20
C GLN A 384 -8.95 -18.62 18.31
N ASP A 385 -9.38 -19.48 19.21
CA ASP A 385 -10.26 -19.17 20.34
C ASP A 385 -11.63 -18.58 19.95
N TYR A 386 -12.15 -18.86 18.71
CA TYR A 386 -13.45 -18.41 18.27
C TYR A 386 -14.58 -19.18 18.99
N PRO A 387 -15.40 -18.54 19.84
CA PRO A 387 -16.30 -19.26 20.76
C PRO A 387 -17.40 -20.05 20.07
N GLU A 388 -17.98 -19.52 19.00
CA GLU A 388 -19.04 -20.18 18.25
C GLU A 388 -18.53 -21.46 17.56
N ALA A 389 -17.28 -21.44 17.06
CA ALA A 389 -16.66 -22.64 16.50
C ALA A 389 -16.34 -23.69 17.59
N GLN A 390 -15.89 -23.25 18.77
CA GLN A 390 -15.69 -24.14 19.92
C GLN A 390 -17.00 -24.79 20.35
N TYR A 391 -18.13 -24.08 20.28
CA TYR A 391 -19.45 -24.61 20.54
C TYR A 391 -19.82 -25.73 19.54
N TYR A 392 -19.78 -25.45 18.24
CA TYR A 392 -20.09 -26.41 17.20
C TYR A 392 -19.17 -27.64 17.25
N LEU A 393 -17.88 -27.43 17.45
CA LEU A 393 -16.90 -28.51 17.62
C LEU A 393 -17.23 -29.37 18.86
N GLY A 394 -17.64 -28.70 19.94
CA GLY A 394 -18.10 -29.34 21.17
C GLY A 394 -19.30 -30.24 20.93
N VAL A 395 -20.29 -29.76 20.18
CA VAL A 395 -21.48 -30.52 19.78
C VAL A 395 -21.09 -31.72 18.89
N CYS A 396 -20.19 -31.53 17.92
CA CYS A 396 -19.69 -32.61 17.06
C CYS A 396 -19.04 -33.73 17.86
N TYR A 397 -18.16 -33.41 18.80
CA TYR A 397 -17.54 -34.41 19.69
C TYR A 397 -18.54 -35.06 20.64
N TYR A 398 -19.51 -34.31 21.15
CA TYR A 398 -20.51 -34.88 22.08
C TYR A 398 -21.43 -35.90 21.40
N ASN A 399 -21.82 -35.62 20.12
CA ASN A 399 -22.75 -36.46 19.36
C ASN A 399 -22.07 -37.47 18.42
N GLY A 400 -20.75 -37.43 18.25
CA GLY A 400 -20.03 -38.25 17.27
C GLY A 400 -20.32 -37.86 15.81
N GLN A 401 -20.58 -36.59 15.53
CA GLN A 401 -20.86 -36.10 14.18
C GLN A 401 -19.56 -35.70 13.46
N GLY A 402 -19.21 -36.43 12.41
CA GLY A 402 -17.98 -36.24 11.65
C GLY A 402 -16.68 -36.58 12.37
N VAL A 403 -16.77 -37.03 13.62
CA VAL A 403 -15.65 -37.42 14.48
C VAL A 403 -16.12 -38.50 15.48
N ALA A 404 -15.19 -39.29 15.98
CA ALA A 404 -15.53 -40.26 17.02
C ALA A 404 -16.12 -39.57 18.27
N GLU A 405 -17.21 -40.14 18.80
CA GLU A 405 -17.87 -39.61 19.98
C GLU A 405 -16.87 -39.49 21.15
N ASN A 406 -16.82 -38.31 21.75
CA ASN A 406 -16.03 -38.03 22.96
C ASN A 406 -16.73 -36.95 23.79
N ARG A 407 -17.68 -37.40 24.61
CA ARG A 407 -18.50 -36.48 25.44
C ARG A 407 -17.67 -35.61 26.37
N SER A 408 -16.61 -36.18 26.97
CA SER A 408 -15.73 -35.42 27.87
C SER A 408 -15.03 -34.25 27.14
N LYS A 409 -14.51 -34.50 25.92
CA LYS A 409 -13.93 -33.48 25.06
C LYS A 409 -14.99 -32.48 24.62
N GLY A 410 -16.20 -32.97 24.24
CA GLY A 410 -17.33 -32.13 23.88
C GLY A 410 -17.67 -31.13 24.99
N VAL A 411 -17.93 -31.63 26.20
CA VAL A 411 -18.27 -30.78 27.36
C VAL A 411 -17.13 -29.78 27.69
N ARG A 412 -15.87 -30.18 27.55
CA ARG A 412 -14.74 -29.28 27.77
C ARG A 412 -14.76 -28.14 26.77
N LEU A 413 -14.99 -28.39 25.48
CA LEU A 413 -15.11 -27.38 24.44
C LEU A 413 -16.30 -26.44 24.67
N LEU A 414 -17.47 -27.01 25.06
CA LEU A 414 -18.64 -26.20 25.44
C LEU A 414 -18.35 -25.27 26.62
N ARG A 415 -17.58 -25.71 27.63
CA ARG A 415 -17.17 -24.85 28.74
C ARG A 415 -16.21 -23.75 28.29
N LYS A 416 -15.29 -24.04 27.38
CA LYS A 416 -14.39 -23.06 26.78
C LYS A 416 -15.17 -22.03 25.98
N ALA A 417 -16.10 -22.46 25.12
CA ALA A 417 -16.99 -21.59 24.36
C ALA A 417 -17.82 -20.67 25.26
N ARG A 418 -18.37 -21.20 26.37
CA ARG A 418 -19.10 -20.38 27.35
C ARG A 418 -18.21 -19.32 28.00
N SER A 419 -16.97 -19.64 28.35
CA SER A 419 -16.03 -18.67 28.93
C SER A 419 -15.62 -17.61 27.90
N GLY A 420 -15.65 -17.92 26.60
CA GLY A 420 -15.46 -17.00 25.49
C GLY A 420 -16.69 -16.16 25.12
N GLY A 421 -17.84 -16.37 25.80
CA GLY A 421 -19.05 -15.58 25.61
C GLY A 421 -20.15 -16.22 24.75
N SER A 422 -20.00 -17.47 24.29
CA SER A 422 -21.06 -18.16 23.51
C SER A 422 -22.30 -18.43 24.34
N GLU A 423 -23.40 -17.79 23.98
CA GLU A 423 -24.72 -18.01 24.64
C GLU A 423 -25.30 -19.39 24.28
N GLU A 424 -25.02 -19.92 23.09
CA GLU A 424 -25.41 -21.26 22.66
C GLU A 424 -24.73 -22.31 23.53
N ALA A 425 -23.44 -22.15 23.81
CA ALA A 425 -22.70 -23.04 24.70
C ALA A 425 -23.23 -23.00 26.15
N LYS A 426 -23.62 -21.83 26.63
CA LYS A 426 -24.25 -21.65 27.94
C LYS A 426 -25.56 -22.40 28.05
N LYS A 427 -26.46 -22.26 27.05
CA LYS A 427 -27.73 -23.00 26.97
C LYS A 427 -27.50 -24.51 26.89
N ALA A 428 -26.57 -24.96 26.03
CA ALA A 428 -26.26 -26.39 25.88
C ALA A 428 -25.77 -27.01 27.20
N LEU A 429 -24.89 -26.31 27.95
CA LEU A 429 -24.38 -26.85 29.22
C LEU A 429 -25.45 -26.90 30.31
N VAL A 430 -26.43 -26.00 30.33
CA VAL A 430 -27.60 -26.11 31.24
C VAL A 430 -28.39 -27.35 30.90
N TYR A 431 -28.68 -27.60 29.62
CA TYR A 431 -29.42 -28.77 29.18
C TYR A 431 -28.72 -30.12 29.49
N LEU A 432 -27.39 -30.12 29.48
CA LEU A 432 -26.57 -31.30 29.80
C LEU A 432 -26.41 -31.54 31.30
N SER A 433 -26.79 -30.58 32.14
CA SER A 433 -26.73 -30.69 33.61
C SER A 433 -28.06 -31.14 34.23
N GLU A 434 -29.13 -31.20 33.47
CA GLU A 434 -30.43 -31.77 33.79
C GLU A 434 -30.46 -33.27 33.43
#